data_0a50a04a313c4a728bc4b74061b67d6d
#
_entry.id   0a50a04a313c4a728bc4b74061b67d6d
#
_cell.length_a   1.000
_cell.length_b   1.000
_cell.length_c   1.000
_cell.angle_alpha   90.00
_cell.angle_beta   90.00
_cell.angle_gamma   90.00
#
_symmetry.space_group_name_H-M   'P 1'
#
loop_
_entity.id
_entity.type
_entity.pdbx_description
1 polymer ?
#
loop_
_entity_poly.entity_id
_entity_poly.type
_entity_poly.pdbx_seq_one_letter_code
_entity_poly.pdbx_strand_id
1 'polypeptide(L)'
;MLKRLILTATAAILCCSMTAQEKIKQVVTSDYNRNSVSMVAIQRGDSYDSATTSAVASFSPGEKFDINRINTKTLRISKLRSEAVYQSEVDGVVGGVGFAKEILASIFNRDSKGMMNDKTVRYRGNYDAKDQDVINARAARVGEDALGDLGQKLVAASYVVVNDFYKIERETDKRGKVYWSTNARAYAYKLDLDESSLYDFYEKCWIYDEDDEATRAAKISAFNNLAIGLVPVASASTSATSSTVEDAAAECLSGLITGLENQISDWEVAVTVSARRPLRAKIGTKEGLKNGDRYRAYSYREDNNGNLVSVPRGFLRATEVSSNTGMSIGETEPSEFYQISGLANIDEGWTIKQSNDLGLGVMAGIKTGSMGKLALAVDIDFLMDVKTGGSMSYALFSGSLDLKQAKYVPLFFGIGYGYGLHLSRFFEVMPYAMIGMDHIGYSSTDNSKDRFVRESALVLEPGVRAAVNVAYPLQVFVKAFVDWNPEFIQGSLYKLYNETVGHKSGFGLQAGLKWTF
;
A
#
# COMPACT_ATOMS: atom_id res chain seq x y z
N MET A 1 -30.16 2.94 27.67
CA MET A 1 -29.08 3.50 26.90
C MET A 1 -28.21 2.41 26.22
N LEU A 2 -27.77 1.38 26.91
CA LEU A 2 -26.92 0.31 26.36
C LEU A 2 -27.53 -0.42 25.14
N LYS A 3 -28.85 -0.74 25.15
CA LYS A 3 -29.54 -1.35 24.00
C LYS A 3 -29.55 -0.46 22.75
N ARG A 4 -29.58 0.88 22.89
CA ARG A 4 -29.52 1.80 21.74
C ARG A 4 -28.11 1.94 21.21
N LEU A 5 -27.07 1.86 22.06
CA LEU A 5 -25.68 1.88 21.64
C LEU A 5 -25.28 0.62 20.86
N ILE A 6 -25.76 -0.54 21.31
CA ILE A 6 -25.52 -1.82 20.61
C ILE A 6 -26.26 -1.85 19.27
N LEU A 7 -27.48 -1.30 19.20
CA LEU A 7 -28.24 -1.24 17.95
C LEU A 7 -27.60 -0.27 16.93
N THR A 8 -27.08 0.88 17.39
CA THR A 8 -26.38 1.83 16.51
C THR A 8 -25.02 1.32 16.03
N ALA A 9 -24.29 0.59 16.87
CA ALA A 9 -23.03 -0.05 16.46
C ALA A 9 -23.30 -1.17 15.44
N THR A 10 -24.33 -1.98 15.64
CA THR A 10 -24.71 -3.03 14.67
C THR A 10 -25.23 -2.45 13.35
N ALA A 11 -25.98 -1.35 13.39
CA ALA A 11 -26.46 -0.66 12.19
C ALA A 11 -25.30 0.00 11.41
N ALA A 12 -24.31 0.59 12.09
CA ALA A 12 -23.13 1.16 11.46
C ALA A 12 -22.25 0.08 10.79
N ILE A 13 -22.10 -1.08 11.42
CA ILE A 13 -21.37 -2.22 10.85
C ILE A 13 -22.11 -2.80 9.63
N LEU A 14 -23.44 -2.87 9.65
CA LEU A 14 -24.23 -3.28 8.49
C LEU A 14 -24.21 -2.26 7.35
N CYS A 15 -24.22 -0.96 7.64
CA CYS A 15 -24.12 0.08 6.59
C CYS A 15 -22.75 0.09 5.91
N CYS A 16 -21.65 -0.16 6.64
CA CYS A 16 -20.31 -0.27 6.03
C CYS A 16 -20.14 -1.49 5.13
N SER A 17 -20.92 -2.56 5.36
CA SER A 17 -20.87 -3.75 4.50
C SER A 17 -21.71 -3.64 3.22
N MET A 18 -22.60 -2.66 3.10
CA MET A 18 -23.47 -2.49 1.93
C MET A 18 -22.95 -1.54 0.87
N THR A 19 -21.86 -0.81 1.11
CA THR A 19 -21.29 0.14 0.12
C THR A 19 -20.16 -0.43 -0.74
N ALA A 20 -19.79 -1.69 -0.54
CA ALA A 20 -18.80 -2.38 -1.38
C ALA A 20 -19.44 -3.23 -2.49
N GLN A 21 -20.44 -2.69 -3.20
CA GLN A 21 -20.67 -3.14 -4.56
C GLN A 21 -19.62 -2.45 -5.45
N GLU A 22 -18.40 -2.99 -5.43
CA GLU A 22 -17.42 -2.72 -6.49
C GLU A 22 -18.11 -3.00 -7.82
N LYS A 23 -18.18 -1.98 -8.67
CA LYS A 23 -18.53 -2.18 -10.08
C LYS A 23 -17.61 -3.28 -10.60
N ILE A 24 -18.19 -4.41 -10.95
CA ILE A 24 -17.46 -5.55 -11.52
C ILE A 24 -16.83 -5.05 -12.80
N LYS A 25 -15.53 -4.73 -12.75
CA LYS A 25 -14.75 -4.43 -13.95
C LYS A 25 -14.52 -5.76 -14.65
N GLN A 26 -14.77 -5.79 -15.94
CA GLN A 26 -14.36 -6.89 -16.79
C GLN A 26 -12.86 -7.10 -16.62
N VAL A 27 -12.46 -8.21 -16.06
CA VAL A 27 -11.05 -8.50 -15.84
C VAL A 27 -10.55 -9.29 -17.03
N VAL A 28 -9.77 -8.63 -17.85
CA VAL A 28 -8.95 -9.32 -18.83
C VAL A 28 -7.95 -10.18 -18.03
N THR A 29 -7.81 -11.44 -18.39
CA THR A 29 -6.73 -12.31 -17.88
C THR A 29 -5.42 -11.71 -18.34
N SER A 30 -4.85 -10.81 -17.56
CA SER A 30 -3.60 -10.16 -17.91
C SER A 30 -2.50 -10.64 -16.99
N ASP A 31 -1.50 -11.20 -17.63
CA ASP A 31 -0.17 -11.27 -17.03
C ASP A 31 0.23 -9.87 -16.57
N TYR A 32 1.01 -9.77 -15.50
CA TYR A 32 1.45 -8.46 -15.00
C TYR A 32 2.19 -7.71 -16.10
N ASN A 33 1.64 -6.57 -16.49
CA ASN A 33 2.30 -5.63 -17.39
C ASN A 33 2.88 -4.49 -16.58
N ARG A 34 4.15 -4.19 -16.81
CA ARG A 34 4.85 -3.06 -16.23
C ARG A 34 4.19 -1.76 -16.68
N ASN A 35 3.94 -0.86 -15.74
CA ASN A 35 3.52 0.50 -16.09
C ASN A 35 4.75 1.34 -16.43
N SER A 36 4.64 2.14 -17.47
CA SER A 36 5.70 3.03 -17.91
C SER A 36 5.49 4.42 -17.29
N VAL A 37 6.52 4.98 -16.63
CA VAL A 37 6.41 6.23 -15.89
C VAL A 37 7.48 7.22 -16.34
N SER A 38 7.07 8.47 -16.53
CA SER A 38 7.94 9.62 -16.78
C SER A 38 7.84 10.58 -15.60
N MET A 39 8.97 10.92 -14.97
CA MET A 39 9.04 11.83 -13.83
C MET A 39 9.44 13.23 -14.29
N VAL A 40 8.67 14.25 -13.89
CA VAL A 40 8.84 15.65 -14.29
C VAL A 40 8.77 16.55 -13.06
N ALA A 41 9.67 17.54 -12.94
CA ALA A 41 9.66 18.52 -11.84
C ALA A 41 9.03 19.84 -12.28
N ILE A 42 8.29 20.51 -11.39
CA ILE A 42 7.88 21.89 -11.58
C ILE A 42 8.99 22.83 -11.09
N GLN A 43 9.45 23.70 -11.97
CA GLN A 43 10.36 24.82 -11.67
C GLN A 43 9.55 26.09 -11.44
N ARG A 44 9.90 26.83 -10.39
CA ARG A 44 9.22 28.07 -10.00
C ARG A 44 10.07 29.33 -10.21
N GLY A 45 11.32 29.17 -10.65
CA GLY A 45 12.26 30.26 -10.91
C GLY A 45 13.01 30.76 -9.66
N ASP A 46 13.15 29.92 -8.64
CA ASP A 46 13.86 30.25 -7.40
C ASP A 46 15.08 29.34 -7.15
N SER A 47 15.78 29.60 -6.04
CA SER A 47 17.02 28.89 -5.69
C SER A 47 16.83 27.39 -5.36
N TYR A 48 15.62 26.92 -5.12
CA TYR A 48 15.33 25.52 -4.78
C TYR A 48 15.12 24.65 -6.03
N ASP A 49 14.91 25.24 -7.19
CA ASP A 49 14.66 24.51 -8.45
C ASP A 49 15.75 23.51 -8.78
N SER A 50 17.00 23.84 -8.52
CA SER A 50 18.13 22.92 -8.78
C SER A 50 18.03 21.66 -7.92
N ALA A 51 17.84 21.81 -6.60
CA ALA A 51 17.77 20.69 -5.66
C ALA A 51 16.55 19.81 -5.93
N THR A 52 15.37 20.39 -6.16
CA THR A 52 14.14 19.64 -6.43
C THR A 52 14.18 18.93 -7.79
N THR A 53 14.77 19.56 -8.81
CA THR A 53 14.97 18.92 -10.13
C THR A 53 15.96 17.76 -10.04
N SER A 54 17.07 17.93 -9.28
CA SER A 54 18.06 16.87 -9.05
C SER A 54 17.42 15.67 -8.34
N ALA A 55 16.62 15.92 -7.30
CA ALA A 55 15.89 14.86 -6.60
C ALA A 55 14.99 14.06 -7.55
N VAL A 56 14.21 14.73 -8.40
CA VAL A 56 13.33 14.05 -9.38
C VAL A 56 14.15 13.29 -10.43
N ALA A 57 15.27 13.84 -10.90
CA ALA A 57 16.10 13.21 -11.92
C ALA A 57 16.82 11.96 -11.42
N SER A 58 17.18 11.91 -10.13
CA SER A 58 17.86 10.78 -9.49
C SER A 58 16.90 9.75 -8.90
N PHE A 59 15.63 10.11 -8.75
CA PHE A 59 14.64 9.23 -8.11
C PHE A 59 14.24 8.06 -9.00
N SER A 60 14.20 6.87 -8.40
CA SER A 60 13.64 5.67 -9.00
C SER A 60 12.36 5.26 -8.24
N PRO A 61 11.19 5.19 -8.90
CA PRO A 61 9.94 4.78 -8.29
C PRO A 61 9.88 3.27 -7.99
N GLY A 62 10.97 2.54 -8.23
CA GLY A 62 11.07 1.09 -8.06
C GLY A 62 11.07 0.35 -9.39
N GLU A 63 11.61 -0.88 -9.37
CA GLU A 63 11.78 -1.70 -10.60
C GLU A 63 10.47 -2.20 -11.19
N LYS A 64 9.37 -2.12 -10.43
CA LYS A 64 8.03 -2.44 -10.94
C LYS A 64 7.55 -1.45 -12.02
N PHE A 65 8.17 -0.27 -12.09
CA PHE A 65 7.90 0.70 -13.14
C PHE A 65 8.99 0.69 -14.20
N ASP A 66 8.59 0.85 -15.44
CA ASP A 66 9.49 1.15 -16.54
C ASP A 66 9.66 2.66 -16.66
N ILE A 67 10.91 3.16 -16.63
CA ILE A 67 11.17 4.59 -16.62
C ILE A 67 11.42 5.08 -18.05
N ASN A 68 10.57 5.98 -18.53
CA ASN A 68 10.78 6.64 -19.81
C ASN A 68 11.85 7.71 -19.71
N ARG A 69 12.81 7.64 -20.62
CA ARG A 69 13.83 8.69 -20.81
C ARG A 69 13.31 9.76 -21.77
N ILE A 70 12.35 10.56 -21.29
CA ILE A 70 11.85 11.71 -22.05
C ILE A 70 12.83 12.90 -21.98
N ASN A 71 12.75 13.81 -22.93
CA ASN A 71 13.63 15.00 -22.96
C ASN A 71 13.14 16.06 -21.97
N THR A 72 11.84 16.27 -21.88
CA THR A 72 11.23 17.24 -20.98
C THR A 72 11.26 16.75 -19.53
N LYS A 73 12.20 17.25 -18.74
CA LYS A 73 12.39 16.91 -17.33
C LYS A 73 11.71 17.90 -16.38
N THR A 74 11.40 19.10 -16.87
CA THR A 74 10.87 20.18 -16.06
C THR A 74 9.75 20.92 -16.76
N LEU A 75 8.79 21.40 -15.96
CA LEU A 75 7.76 22.35 -16.39
C LEU A 75 7.93 23.65 -15.61
N ARG A 76 7.84 24.79 -16.28
CA ARG A 76 7.95 26.08 -15.62
C ARG A 76 6.56 26.64 -15.31
N ILE A 77 6.27 26.82 -14.02
CA ILE A 77 5.05 27.44 -13.52
C ILE A 77 5.43 28.51 -12.49
N SER A 78 5.27 29.77 -12.87
CA SER A 78 5.61 30.92 -12.02
C SER A 78 4.55 31.09 -10.92
N LYS A 79 4.86 30.59 -9.73
CA LYS A 79 4.03 30.69 -8.53
C LYS A 79 4.90 30.78 -7.28
N LEU A 80 4.45 31.46 -6.24
CA LEU A 80 5.16 31.53 -4.97
C LEU A 80 5.33 30.13 -4.36
N ARG A 81 6.51 29.82 -3.84
CA ARG A 81 6.83 28.51 -3.26
C ARG A 81 6.02 28.20 -1.98
N SER A 82 5.42 29.21 -1.37
CA SER A 82 4.53 29.02 -0.21
C SER A 82 3.22 28.29 -0.51
N GLU A 83 2.84 28.21 -1.80
CA GLU A 83 1.58 27.61 -2.22
C GLU A 83 1.80 26.45 -3.19
N ALA A 84 0.94 25.41 -3.11
CA ALA A 84 0.90 24.36 -4.12
C ALA A 84 0.37 24.91 -5.47
N VAL A 85 0.87 24.37 -6.58
CA VAL A 85 0.26 24.58 -7.90
C VAL A 85 -1.10 23.88 -7.94
N TYR A 86 -2.11 24.45 -8.55
CA TYR A 86 -3.41 23.82 -8.73
C TYR A 86 -3.40 22.87 -9.94
N GLN A 87 -4.24 21.83 -9.92
CA GLN A 87 -4.40 20.88 -11.02
C GLN A 87 -4.60 21.59 -12.36
N SER A 88 -5.49 22.57 -12.41
CA SER A 88 -5.81 23.34 -13.64
C SER A 88 -4.62 24.12 -14.21
N GLU A 89 -3.70 24.59 -13.35
CA GLU A 89 -2.48 25.28 -13.79
C GLU A 89 -1.50 24.28 -14.43
N VAL A 90 -1.43 23.06 -13.88
CA VAL A 90 -0.61 21.96 -14.45
C VAL A 90 -1.21 21.47 -15.77
N ASP A 91 -2.53 21.28 -15.82
CA ASP A 91 -3.25 20.84 -17.03
C ASP A 91 -2.97 21.79 -18.22
N GLY A 92 -2.99 23.11 -17.96
CA GLY A 92 -2.72 24.13 -18.96
C GLY A 92 -1.31 24.06 -19.56
N VAL A 93 -0.32 23.61 -18.78
CA VAL A 93 1.07 23.48 -19.25
C VAL A 93 1.33 22.12 -19.89
N VAL A 94 0.84 21.05 -19.26
CA VAL A 94 1.04 19.66 -19.71
C VAL A 94 0.50 19.44 -21.13
N GLY A 95 -0.67 20.01 -21.44
CA GLY A 95 -1.30 19.88 -22.77
C GLY A 95 -0.46 20.47 -23.92
N GLY A 96 0.43 21.44 -23.63
CA GLY A 96 1.27 22.10 -24.64
C GLY A 96 2.61 21.43 -24.93
N VAL A 97 3.05 20.47 -24.10
CA VAL A 97 4.44 19.96 -24.13
C VAL A 97 4.65 18.82 -25.14
N GLY A 98 3.61 18.12 -25.55
CA GLY A 98 3.75 16.98 -26.48
C GLY A 98 4.43 15.75 -25.84
N PHE A 99 4.20 15.48 -24.57
CA PHE A 99 4.73 14.33 -23.84
C PHE A 99 4.46 12.99 -24.53
N ALA A 100 3.33 12.85 -25.19
CA ALA A 100 2.98 11.62 -25.94
C ALA A 100 4.06 11.23 -26.96
N LYS A 101 4.56 12.20 -27.71
CA LYS A 101 5.64 11.97 -28.69
C LYS A 101 6.93 11.53 -28.03
N GLU A 102 7.31 12.16 -26.93
CA GLU A 102 8.53 11.82 -26.20
C GLU A 102 8.42 10.41 -25.57
N ILE A 103 7.25 10.07 -25.03
CA ILE A 103 6.96 8.74 -24.46
C ILE A 103 7.04 7.68 -25.55
N LEU A 104 6.36 7.87 -26.67
CA LEU A 104 6.36 6.92 -27.79
C LEU A 104 7.78 6.77 -28.38
N ALA A 105 8.50 7.87 -28.56
CA ALA A 105 9.90 7.83 -28.99
C ALA A 105 10.78 7.05 -28.01
N SER A 106 10.57 7.22 -26.71
CA SER A 106 11.31 6.49 -25.66
C SER A 106 10.94 5.01 -25.63
N ILE A 107 9.65 4.67 -25.70
CA ILE A 107 9.18 3.28 -25.66
C ILE A 107 9.70 2.49 -26.85
N PHE A 108 9.56 3.04 -28.04
CA PHE A 108 9.96 2.39 -29.28
C PHE A 108 11.42 2.67 -29.69
N ASN A 109 12.21 3.28 -28.79
CA ASN A 109 13.61 3.60 -29.04
C ASN A 109 13.84 4.28 -30.41
N ARG A 110 13.07 5.34 -30.70
CA ARG A 110 13.10 6.07 -31.97
C ARG A 110 14.44 6.73 -32.18
N ASP A 111 15.09 6.41 -33.29
CA ASP A 111 16.38 6.97 -33.66
C ASP A 111 16.27 8.35 -34.36
N SER A 112 17.41 8.94 -34.70
CA SER A 112 17.52 10.24 -35.40
C SER A 112 16.94 10.22 -36.82
N LYS A 113 16.80 9.05 -37.43
CA LYS A 113 16.19 8.86 -38.76
C LYS A 113 14.67 8.58 -38.68
N GLY A 114 14.14 8.53 -37.46
CA GLY A 114 12.72 8.25 -37.23
C GLY A 114 12.37 6.77 -37.16
N MET A 115 13.34 5.86 -37.29
CA MET A 115 13.14 4.43 -37.18
C MET A 115 12.81 4.05 -35.73
N MET A 116 11.86 3.15 -35.56
CA MET A 116 11.40 2.64 -34.27
C MET A 116 11.62 1.13 -34.19
N ASN A 117 11.81 0.61 -32.96
CA ASN A 117 12.13 -0.79 -32.73
C ASN A 117 11.12 -1.41 -31.75
N ASP A 118 10.29 -2.30 -32.26
CA ASP A 118 9.29 -3.04 -31.49
C ASP A 118 9.91 -4.07 -30.54
N LYS A 119 11.06 -4.64 -30.87
CA LYS A 119 11.76 -5.60 -30.00
C LYS A 119 12.11 -5.01 -28.64
N THR A 120 12.42 -3.72 -28.58
CA THR A 120 12.73 -3.01 -27.34
C THR A 120 11.53 -2.99 -26.39
N VAL A 121 10.32 -2.87 -26.93
CA VAL A 121 9.07 -2.83 -26.13
C VAL A 121 8.86 -4.13 -25.37
N ARG A 122 9.18 -5.26 -25.96
CA ARG A 122 9.07 -6.58 -25.33
C ARG A 122 9.94 -6.70 -24.07
N TYR A 123 11.19 -6.23 -24.14
CA TYR A 123 12.11 -6.27 -22.99
C TYR A 123 11.70 -5.30 -21.88
N ARG A 124 10.99 -4.22 -22.23
CA ARG A 124 10.56 -3.19 -21.28
C ARG A 124 9.27 -3.54 -20.55
N GLY A 125 8.34 -4.23 -21.20
CA GLY A 125 6.98 -4.46 -20.69
C GLY A 125 6.78 -5.81 -20.00
N ASN A 126 7.64 -6.79 -20.25
CA ASN A 126 7.37 -8.17 -19.88
C ASN A 126 8.26 -8.68 -18.74
N TYR A 127 7.63 -9.16 -17.65
CA TYR A 127 8.29 -9.76 -16.49
C TYR A 127 7.97 -11.25 -16.32
N ASP A 128 7.05 -11.84 -17.09
CA ASP A 128 6.67 -13.22 -16.91
C ASP A 128 7.48 -14.17 -17.80
N ALA A 129 8.09 -15.17 -17.17
CA ALA A 129 8.90 -16.18 -17.81
C ALA A 129 8.14 -17.14 -18.73
N LYS A 130 6.89 -17.42 -18.40
CA LYS A 130 6.04 -18.22 -19.30
C LYS A 130 5.84 -17.52 -20.63
N ASP A 131 5.91 -16.20 -20.63
CA ASP A 131 5.68 -15.43 -21.82
C ASP A 131 6.85 -15.50 -22.80
N GLN A 132 8.09 -15.68 -22.37
CA GLN A 132 9.19 -15.84 -23.33
C GLN A 132 9.04 -17.13 -24.14
N ASP A 133 8.63 -18.23 -23.51
CA ASP A 133 8.37 -19.49 -24.20
C ASP A 133 7.08 -19.41 -25.02
N VAL A 134 6.05 -18.73 -24.49
CA VAL A 134 4.79 -18.46 -25.20
C VAL A 134 5.00 -17.42 -26.31
N ILE A 135 5.83 -16.38 -26.08
CA ILE A 135 6.20 -15.38 -27.11
C ILE A 135 7.04 -16.04 -28.19
N ASN A 136 8.00 -16.88 -27.83
CA ASN A 136 8.80 -17.62 -28.80
C ASN A 136 7.93 -18.64 -29.56
N ALA A 137 6.99 -19.32 -28.89
CA ALA A 137 6.05 -20.23 -29.50
C ALA A 137 4.97 -19.51 -30.32
N ARG A 138 4.52 -18.32 -29.90
CA ARG A 138 3.60 -17.46 -30.64
C ARG A 138 4.30 -16.70 -31.76
N ALA A 139 5.49 -16.16 -31.55
CA ALA A 139 6.29 -15.55 -32.62
C ALA A 139 6.59 -16.52 -33.76
N ALA A 140 6.74 -17.80 -33.44
CA ALA A 140 6.87 -18.87 -34.44
C ALA A 140 5.53 -19.26 -35.12
N ARG A 141 4.36 -18.91 -34.52
CA ARG A 141 3.04 -19.36 -35.00
C ARG A 141 2.04 -18.26 -35.36
N VAL A 142 2.12 -17.07 -34.77
CA VAL A 142 1.06 -16.07 -34.80
C VAL A 142 1.51 -14.74 -35.43
N GLY A 143 2.78 -14.62 -35.84
CA GLY A 143 3.25 -13.43 -36.56
C GLY A 143 3.09 -12.10 -35.80
N GLU A 144 2.99 -11.04 -36.57
CA GLU A 144 3.04 -9.64 -36.13
C GLU A 144 1.89 -9.21 -35.21
N ASP A 145 0.72 -9.85 -35.24
CA ASP A 145 -0.47 -9.45 -34.50
C ASP A 145 -0.29 -9.58 -32.95
N ALA A 146 0.39 -10.64 -32.48
CA ALA A 146 0.65 -10.80 -31.04
C ALA A 146 1.68 -9.79 -30.50
N LEU A 147 2.48 -9.19 -31.37
CA LEU A 147 3.44 -8.13 -31.07
C LEU A 147 2.75 -6.78 -30.90
N GLY A 148 1.69 -6.54 -31.67
CA GLY A 148 0.84 -5.39 -31.52
C GLY A 148 0.27 -5.29 -30.10
N ASP A 149 -0.27 -6.38 -29.57
CA ASP A 149 -0.91 -6.42 -28.24
C ASP A 149 0.01 -6.04 -27.07
N LEU A 150 1.28 -6.45 -27.09
CA LEU A 150 2.21 -6.13 -26.00
C LEU A 150 2.69 -4.68 -26.04
N GLY A 151 2.95 -4.16 -27.24
CA GLY A 151 3.26 -2.75 -27.45
C GLY A 151 2.08 -1.85 -27.06
N GLN A 152 0.87 -2.25 -27.41
CA GLN A 152 -0.37 -1.58 -27.07
C GLN A 152 -0.55 -1.48 -25.55
N LYS A 153 -0.36 -2.57 -24.82
CA LYS A 153 -0.51 -2.62 -23.37
C LYS A 153 0.51 -1.72 -22.67
N LEU A 154 1.78 -1.72 -23.08
CA LEU A 154 2.80 -0.86 -22.47
C LEU A 154 2.53 0.61 -22.75
N VAL A 155 2.16 0.97 -23.98
CA VAL A 155 1.86 2.35 -24.34
C VAL A 155 0.60 2.83 -23.63
N ALA A 156 -0.46 2.01 -23.59
CA ALA A 156 -1.69 2.31 -22.84
C ALA A 156 -1.46 2.41 -21.31
N ALA A 157 -0.39 1.77 -20.81
CA ALA A 157 0.04 1.83 -19.40
C ALA A 157 1.13 2.89 -19.15
N SER A 158 1.18 3.96 -19.96
CA SER A 158 2.18 5.02 -19.85
C SER A 158 1.63 6.24 -19.12
N TYR A 159 2.45 6.73 -18.17
CA TYR A 159 2.09 7.82 -17.27
C TYR A 159 3.16 8.91 -17.24
N VAL A 160 2.70 10.14 -17.00
CA VAL A 160 3.57 11.28 -16.63
C VAL A 160 3.21 11.69 -15.20
N VAL A 161 4.20 11.74 -14.34
CA VAL A 161 4.06 12.22 -12.95
C VAL A 161 4.75 13.57 -12.84
N VAL A 162 3.96 14.62 -12.67
CA VAL A 162 4.43 15.99 -12.49
C VAL A 162 4.52 16.29 -11.00
N ASN A 163 5.72 16.62 -10.52
CA ASN A 163 6.01 16.79 -9.10
C ASN A 163 6.22 18.27 -8.76
N ASP A 164 5.44 18.77 -7.84
CA ASP A 164 5.48 20.13 -7.30
C ASP A 164 5.96 20.10 -5.86
N PHE A 165 7.05 20.85 -5.57
CA PHE A 165 7.56 21.02 -4.21
C PHE A 165 7.28 22.44 -3.75
N TYR A 166 6.67 22.59 -2.57
CA TYR A 166 6.27 23.87 -2.01
C TYR A 166 6.46 23.91 -0.49
N LYS A 167 6.34 25.09 0.12
CA LYS A 167 6.60 25.32 1.56
C LYS A 167 7.95 24.72 2.00
N ILE A 168 9.01 25.02 1.24
CA ILE A 168 10.37 24.62 1.60
C ILE A 168 10.87 25.58 2.67
N GLU A 169 10.97 25.09 3.91
CA GLU A 169 11.30 25.89 5.09
C GLU A 169 12.53 25.32 5.80
N ARG A 170 13.38 26.24 6.29
CA ARG A 170 14.55 25.88 7.07
C ARG A 170 14.19 25.90 8.55
N GLU A 171 14.32 24.78 9.21
CA GLU A 171 14.05 24.60 10.63
C GLU A 171 15.34 24.34 11.40
N THR A 172 15.38 24.75 12.66
CA THR A 172 16.51 24.48 13.56
C THR A 172 15.98 23.89 14.84
N ASP A 173 16.51 22.75 15.24
CA ASP A 173 16.13 22.10 16.50
C ASP A 173 16.73 22.80 17.73
N LYS A 174 16.33 22.39 18.93
CA LYS A 174 16.82 22.93 20.20
C LYS A 174 18.32 22.73 20.43
N ARG A 175 18.98 21.87 19.64
CA ARG A 175 20.41 21.57 19.69
C ARG A 175 21.21 22.30 18.60
N GLY A 176 20.54 23.18 17.81
CA GLY A 176 21.16 23.93 16.72
C GLY A 176 21.35 23.16 15.43
N LYS A 177 20.81 21.93 15.30
CA LYS A 177 20.85 21.16 14.05
C LYS A 177 19.81 21.69 13.08
N VAL A 178 20.25 21.92 11.84
CA VAL A 178 19.40 22.45 10.76
C VAL A 178 18.72 21.30 10.03
N TYR A 179 17.44 21.47 9.72
CA TYR A 179 16.62 20.61 8.90
C TYR A 179 15.87 21.43 7.86
N TRP A 180 15.43 20.74 6.82
CA TRP A 180 14.60 21.31 5.76
C TRP A 180 13.28 20.55 5.71
N SER A 181 12.19 21.26 5.95
CA SER A 181 10.83 20.77 5.79
C SER A 181 10.34 21.09 4.39
N THR A 182 9.74 20.13 3.71
CA THR A 182 9.26 20.28 2.34
C THR A 182 7.89 19.63 2.20
N ASN A 183 6.94 20.36 1.64
CA ASN A 183 5.67 19.79 1.20
C ASN A 183 5.76 19.51 -0.30
N ALA A 184 5.14 18.42 -0.73
CA ALA A 184 5.11 18.08 -2.15
C ALA A 184 3.73 17.59 -2.59
N ARG A 185 3.44 17.81 -3.87
CA ARG A 185 2.26 17.30 -4.55
C ARG A 185 2.64 16.72 -5.90
N ALA A 186 2.09 15.56 -6.24
CA ALA A 186 2.23 14.96 -7.54
C ALA A 186 0.88 14.91 -8.27
N TYR A 187 0.95 15.07 -9.59
CA TYR A 187 -0.17 14.96 -10.52
C TYR A 187 0.18 13.87 -11.53
N ALA A 188 -0.60 12.80 -11.54
CA ALA A 188 -0.43 11.70 -12.49
C ALA A 188 -1.37 11.85 -13.67
N TYR A 189 -0.80 11.76 -14.85
CA TYR A 189 -1.50 11.78 -16.13
C TYR A 189 -1.26 10.46 -16.85
N LYS A 190 -2.30 9.90 -17.44
CA LYS A 190 -2.21 8.72 -18.30
C LYS A 190 -2.25 9.16 -19.77
N LEU A 191 -1.50 8.49 -20.61
CA LEU A 191 -1.55 8.70 -22.04
C LEU A 191 -2.93 8.29 -22.56
N ASP A 192 -3.60 9.22 -23.27
CA ASP A 192 -4.93 9.00 -23.87
C ASP A 192 -4.77 8.35 -25.23
N LEU A 193 -4.53 7.04 -25.21
CA LEU A 193 -4.31 6.25 -26.40
C LEU A 193 -5.30 5.09 -26.43
N ASP A 194 -6.27 5.17 -27.34
CA ASP A 194 -7.19 4.09 -27.66
C ASP A 194 -6.68 3.23 -28.84
N GLU A 195 -7.37 2.14 -29.11
CA GLU A 195 -7.01 1.23 -30.23
C GLU A 195 -6.97 1.96 -31.57
N SER A 196 -7.89 2.91 -31.81
CA SER A 196 -7.95 3.68 -33.05
C SER A 196 -6.73 4.59 -33.21
N SER A 197 -6.38 5.32 -32.16
CA SER A 197 -5.23 6.22 -32.15
C SER A 197 -3.92 5.45 -32.30
N LEU A 198 -3.85 4.24 -31.75
CA LEU A 198 -2.69 3.37 -31.87
C LEU A 198 -2.57 2.78 -33.28
N TYR A 199 -3.69 2.35 -33.88
CA TYR A 199 -3.71 1.92 -35.29
C TYR A 199 -3.23 3.05 -36.20
N ASP A 200 -3.75 4.26 -36.01
CA ASP A 200 -3.34 5.47 -36.73
C ASP A 200 -1.83 5.77 -36.55
N PHE A 201 -1.30 5.54 -35.36
CA PHE A 201 0.13 5.70 -35.10
C PHE A 201 0.98 4.71 -35.91
N TYR A 202 0.61 3.43 -35.95
CA TYR A 202 1.35 2.43 -36.74
C TYR A 202 1.21 2.69 -38.25
N GLU A 203 0.05 3.04 -38.74
CA GLU A 203 -0.16 3.32 -40.16
C GLU A 203 0.60 4.57 -40.61
N LYS A 204 0.47 5.66 -39.85
CA LYS A 204 0.90 7.01 -40.29
C LYS A 204 2.30 7.38 -39.83
N CYS A 205 2.81 6.77 -38.74
CA CYS A 205 4.05 7.21 -38.12
C CYS A 205 5.16 6.14 -38.10
N TRP A 206 4.82 4.86 -38.25
CA TRP A 206 5.77 3.77 -38.25
C TRP A 206 6.48 3.63 -39.58
N ILE A 207 7.82 3.73 -39.59
CA ILE A 207 8.65 3.61 -40.81
C ILE A 207 9.08 2.17 -40.97
N TYR A 208 8.80 1.58 -42.11
CA TYR A 208 9.22 0.24 -42.52
C TYR A 208 10.48 0.32 -43.40
N ASP A 209 11.21 -0.79 -43.48
CA ASP A 209 12.43 -0.86 -44.30
C ASP A 209 12.16 -0.66 -45.79
N GLU A 210 10.97 -1.04 -46.27
CA GLU A 210 10.49 -0.93 -47.63
C GLU A 210 10.00 0.46 -48.04
N ASP A 211 9.81 1.38 -47.06
CA ASP A 211 9.33 2.73 -47.34
C ASP A 211 10.36 3.52 -48.17
N ASP A 212 9.88 4.17 -49.23
CA ASP A 212 10.67 5.11 -50.00
C ASP A 212 10.96 6.42 -49.20
N GLU A 213 11.83 7.25 -49.72
CA GLU A 213 12.25 8.48 -49.06
C GLU A 213 11.11 9.47 -48.82
N ALA A 214 10.17 9.55 -49.80
CA ALA A 214 9.00 10.43 -49.68
C ALA A 214 8.04 9.96 -48.59
N THR A 215 7.78 8.65 -48.54
CA THR A 215 6.95 8.01 -47.52
C THR A 215 7.57 8.16 -46.12
N ARG A 216 8.90 7.95 -46.00
CA ARG A 216 9.62 8.18 -44.75
C ARG A 216 9.50 9.62 -44.25
N ALA A 217 9.68 10.60 -45.15
CA ALA A 217 9.54 12.01 -44.80
C ALA A 217 8.11 12.35 -44.33
N ALA A 218 7.08 11.79 -45.02
CA ALA A 218 5.69 11.97 -44.62
C ALA A 218 5.40 11.37 -43.23
N LYS A 219 5.89 10.16 -42.92
CA LYS A 219 5.75 9.48 -41.63
C LYS A 219 6.48 10.23 -40.50
N ILE A 220 7.67 10.77 -40.77
CA ILE A 220 8.38 11.64 -39.81
C ILE A 220 7.55 12.91 -39.51
N SER A 221 6.99 13.54 -40.54
CA SER A 221 6.14 14.71 -40.36
C SER A 221 4.86 14.37 -39.58
N ALA A 222 4.22 13.25 -39.85
CA ALA A 222 3.05 12.76 -39.12
C ALA A 222 3.36 12.53 -37.64
N PHE A 223 4.48 11.88 -37.32
CA PHE A 223 4.92 11.71 -35.94
C PHE A 223 5.16 13.06 -35.22
N ASN A 224 5.77 14.00 -35.88
CA ASN A 224 6.03 15.33 -35.28
C ASN A 224 4.74 16.13 -35.02
N ASN A 225 3.68 15.85 -35.75
CA ASN A 225 2.36 16.47 -35.61
C ASN A 225 1.35 15.59 -34.84
N LEU A 226 1.81 14.52 -34.19
CA LEU A 226 0.96 13.61 -33.44
C LEU A 226 0.27 14.32 -32.28
N ALA A 227 -1.04 14.29 -32.26
CA ALA A 227 -1.90 14.96 -31.26
C ALA A 227 -2.55 13.93 -30.34
N ILE A 228 -1.76 13.30 -29.49
CA ILE A 228 -2.24 12.41 -28.43
C ILE A 228 -2.21 13.19 -27.11
N GLY A 229 -3.34 13.17 -26.40
CA GLY A 229 -3.51 13.87 -25.12
C GLY A 229 -2.98 13.11 -23.92
N LEU A 230 -3.04 13.79 -22.79
CA LEU A 230 -2.84 13.22 -21.45
C LEU A 230 -4.10 13.47 -20.62
N VAL A 231 -4.58 12.43 -19.94
CA VAL A 231 -5.76 12.53 -19.06
C VAL A 231 -5.29 12.50 -17.60
N PRO A 232 -5.69 13.47 -16.75
CA PRO A 232 -5.39 13.42 -15.33
C PRO A 232 -6.11 12.24 -14.67
N VAL A 233 -5.40 11.44 -13.88
CA VAL A 233 -5.96 10.21 -13.28
C VAL A 233 -5.89 10.19 -11.76
N ALA A 234 -4.89 10.84 -11.15
CA ALA A 234 -4.72 10.89 -9.70
C ALA A 234 -3.86 12.08 -9.27
N SER A 235 -3.96 12.44 -8.00
CA SER A 235 -3.01 13.35 -7.35
C SER A 235 -2.74 12.92 -5.92
N ALA A 236 -1.50 13.09 -5.46
CA ALA A 236 -1.10 12.77 -4.09
C ALA A 236 -0.36 13.96 -3.47
N SER A 237 -0.39 14.06 -2.14
CA SER A 237 0.35 15.07 -1.39
C SER A 237 1.05 14.43 -0.20
N THR A 238 2.23 14.92 0.13
CA THR A 238 3.03 14.45 1.27
C THR A 238 3.92 15.57 1.80
N SER A 239 4.58 15.34 2.90
CA SER A 239 5.63 16.21 3.43
C SER A 239 6.75 15.37 4.03
N ALA A 240 7.97 15.90 3.99
CA ALA A 240 9.14 15.28 4.58
C ALA A 240 10.08 16.32 5.19
N THR A 241 10.92 15.88 6.13
CA THR A 241 11.93 16.73 6.78
C THR A 241 13.26 16.00 6.78
N SER A 242 14.29 16.59 6.17
CA SER A 242 15.62 15.98 6.05
C SER A 242 16.75 16.98 6.26
N SER A 243 17.99 16.54 6.15
CA SER A 243 19.19 17.37 6.36
C SER A 243 19.44 18.37 5.22
N THR A 244 18.96 18.06 4.02
CA THR A 244 19.05 18.90 2.83
C THR A 244 17.71 19.03 2.14
N VAL A 245 17.55 20.02 1.27
CA VAL A 245 16.33 20.17 0.43
C VAL A 245 16.19 19.00 -0.53
N GLU A 246 17.30 18.53 -1.11
CA GLU A 246 17.31 17.42 -2.05
C GLU A 246 16.85 16.11 -1.39
N ASP A 247 17.37 15.79 -0.19
CA ASP A 247 16.95 14.61 0.58
C ASP A 247 15.48 14.69 0.99
N ALA A 248 15.02 15.86 1.46
CA ALA A 248 13.60 16.05 1.81
C ALA A 248 12.70 15.90 0.58
N ALA A 249 13.11 16.40 -0.58
CA ALA A 249 12.38 16.21 -1.83
C ALA A 249 12.37 14.73 -2.26
N ALA A 250 13.49 14.00 -2.12
CA ALA A 250 13.56 12.56 -2.43
C ALA A 250 12.66 11.72 -1.52
N GLU A 251 12.61 12.03 -0.23
CA GLU A 251 11.66 11.40 0.71
C GLU A 251 10.21 11.70 0.34
N CYS A 252 9.91 12.94 -0.07
CA CYS A 252 8.58 13.30 -0.58
C CYS A 252 8.20 12.46 -1.81
N LEU A 253 9.12 12.25 -2.76
CA LEU A 253 8.83 11.45 -3.97
C LEU A 253 8.41 10.03 -3.63
N SER A 254 9.04 9.39 -2.66
CA SER A 254 8.65 8.06 -2.17
C SER A 254 7.22 8.05 -1.62
N GLY A 255 6.85 9.04 -0.80
CA GLY A 255 5.50 9.20 -0.26
C GLY A 255 4.46 9.52 -1.35
N LEU A 256 4.83 10.32 -2.35
CA LEU A 256 3.96 10.66 -3.49
C LEU A 256 3.66 9.44 -4.36
N ILE A 257 4.66 8.63 -4.69
CA ILE A 257 4.45 7.40 -5.46
C ILE A 257 3.54 6.45 -4.71
N THR A 258 3.78 6.22 -3.41
CA THR A 258 2.88 5.40 -2.58
C THR A 258 1.44 5.96 -2.55
N GLY A 259 1.29 7.29 -2.45
CA GLY A 259 -0.02 7.95 -2.49
C GLY A 259 -0.74 7.80 -3.83
N LEU A 260 -0.01 7.80 -4.95
CA LEU A 260 -0.55 7.57 -6.29
C LEU A 260 -0.89 6.09 -6.52
N GLU A 261 -0.07 5.15 -6.04
CA GLU A 261 -0.33 3.71 -6.11
C GLU A 261 -1.66 3.34 -5.46
N ASN A 262 -2.01 4.00 -4.38
CA ASN A 262 -3.29 3.80 -3.69
C ASN A 262 -4.51 4.29 -4.48
N GLN A 263 -4.31 5.09 -5.53
CA GLN A 263 -5.39 5.70 -6.33
C GLN A 263 -5.45 5.15 -7.75
N ILE A 264 -4.32 4.70 -8.30
CA ILE A 264 -4.22 4.21 -9.67
C ILE A 264 -4.28 2.69 -9.68
N SER A 265 -5.45 2.15 -9.98
CA SER A 265 -5.66 0.69 -10.00
C SER A 265 -4.76 -0.06 -11.00
N ASP A 266 -4.32 0.59 -12.06
CA ASP A 266 -3.42 -0.01 -13.06
C ASP A 266 -1.99 -0.20 -12.49
N TRP A 267 -1.65 0.46 -11.38
CA TRP A 267 -0.35 0.34 -10.70
C TRP A 267 -0.32 -0.79 -9.67
N GLU A 268 -1.48 -1.39 -9.39
CA GLU A 268 -1.54 -2.58 -8.53
C GLU A 268 -0.86 -3.77 -9.21
N VAL A 269 0.03 -4.43 -8.48
CA VAL A 269 0.65 -5.66 -8.98
C VAL A 269 -0.37 -6.79 -8.97
N ALA A 270 -0.69 -7.30 -10.16
CA ALA A 270 -1.55 -8.45 -10.35
C ALA A 270 -0.77 -9.58 -11.01
N VAL A 271 -0.86 -10.79 -10.47
CA VAL A 271 -0.12 -11.95 -10.98
C VAL A 271 -0.94 -13.23 -10.79
N THR A 272 -0.69 -14.22 -11.65
CA THR A 272 -1.34 -15.52 -11.57
C THR A 272 -0.63 -16.44 -10.57
N VAL A 273 -1.40 -17.15 -9.75
CA VAL A 273 -0.90 -18.19 -8.85
C VAL A 273 -0.33 -19.35 -9.69
N SER A 274 0.94 -19.63 -9.51
CA SER A 274 1.68 -20.65 -10.27
C SER A 274 1.73 -22.03 -9.58
N ALA A 275 1.51 -22.08 -8.27
CA ALA A 275 1.44 -23.31 -7.49
C ALA A 275 0.54 -23.13 -6.26
N ARG A 276 -0.08 -24.23 -5.83
CA ARG A 276 -1.03 -24.24 -4.71
C ARG A 276 -0.41 -24.63 -3.37
N ARG A 277 0.58 -25.50 -3.35
CA ARG A 277 1.19 -26.05 -2.12
C ARG A 277 2.70 -26.18 -2.27
N PRO A 278 3.48 -25.24 -1.69
CA PRO A 278 3.02 -23.97 -1.13
C PRO A 278 2.41 -23.06 -2.18
N LEU A 279 1.63 -22.05 -1.74
CA LEU A 279 1.10 -21.04 -2.64
C LEU A 279 2.25 -20.22 -3.20
N ARG A 280 2.39 -20.15 -4.52
CA ARG A 280 3.49 -19.45 -5.20
C ARG A 280 2.98 -18.59 -6.34
N ALA A 281 3.67 -17.45 -6.54
CA ALA A 281 3.48 -16.61 -7.71
C ALA A 281 4.81 -16.05 -8.18
N LYS A 282 4.96 -15.83 -9.50
CA LYS A 282 6.22 -15.41 -10.13
C LYS A 282 6.40 -13.89 -10.05
N ILE A 283 6.47 -13.36 -8.84
CA ILE A 283 6.84 -11.99 -8.51
C ILE A 283 7.86 -12.00 -7.39
N GLY A 284 8.66 -10.94 -7.26
CA GLY A 284 9.70 -10.85 -6.25
C GLY A 284 10.05 -9.39 -5.90
N THR A 285 11.25 -9.18 -5.40
CA THR A 285 11.74 -7.85 -5.00
C THR A 285 11.70 -6.84 -6.13
N LYS A 286 11.83 -7.28 -7.38
CA LYS A 286 11.82 -6.45 -8.58
C LYS A 286 10.47 -5.78 -8.81
N GLU A 287 9.37 -6.48 -8.55
CA GLU A 287 8.01 -5.97 -8.59
C GLU A 287 7.62 -5.21 -7.31
N GLY A 288 8.57 -4.99 -6.43
CA GLY A 288 8.39 -4.29 -5.17
C GLY A 288 7.76 -5.14 -4.06
N LEU A 289 7.68 -6.47 -4.24
CA LEU A 289 7.16 -7.38 -3.23
C LEU A 289 8.04 -7.34 -1.99
N LYS A 290 7.40 -7.19 -0.83
CA LYS A 290 8.04 -7.24 0.48
C LYS A 290 7.43 -8.36 1.32
N ASN A 291 8.22 -8.85 2.26
CA ASN A 291 7.70 -9.79 3.25
C ASN A 291 6.53 -9.16 4.02
N GLY A 292 5.45 -9.90 4.15
CA GLY A 292 4.24 -9.44 4.80
C GLY A 292 3.23 -8.73 3.90
N ASP A 293 3.59 -8.33 2.68
CA ASP A 293 2.67 -7.68 1.76
C ASP A 293 1.40 -8.50 1.57
N ARG A 294 0.27 -7.80 1.60
CA ARG A 294 -1.06 -8.39 1.47
C ARG A 294 -1.53 -8.40 0.03
N TYR A 295 -2.09 -9.54 -0.36
CA TYR A 295 -2.71 -9.74 -1.67
C TYR A 295 -4.13 -10.26 -1.50
N ARG A 296 -5.01 -9.89 -2.45
CA ARG A 296 -6.38 -10.41 -2.55
C ARG A 296 -6.47 -11.35 -3.75
N ALA A 297 -6.98 -12.55 -3.53
CA ALA A 297 -7.14 -13.55 -4.57
C ALA A 297 -8.50 -13.43 -5.25
N TYR A 298 -8.51 -13.63 -6.57
CA TYR A 298 -9.68 -13.62 -7.42
C TYR A 298 -9.72 -14.88 -8.29
N SER A 299 -10.89 -15.50 -8.37
CA SER A 299 -11.20 -16.49 -9.41
C SER A 299 -12.07 -15.84 -10.48
N TYR A 300 -12.14 -16.47 -11.64
CA TYR A 300 -12.99 -16.03 -12.72
C TYR A 300 -14.16 -16.98 -12.90
N ARG A 301 -15.32 -16.44 -13.23
CA ARG A 301 -16.48 -17.21 -13.66
C ARG A 301 -17.19 -16.45 -14.77
N GLU A 302 -17.87 -17.19 -15.62
CA GLU A 302 -18.77 -16.62 -16.61
C GLU A 302 -20.08 -16.21 -15.94
N ASP A 303 -20.58 -15.02 -16.25
CA ASP A 303 -21.90 -14.57 -15.82
C ASP A 303 -23.01 -15.10 -16.77
N ASN A 304 -24.26 -14.77 -16.48
CA ASN A 304 -25.40 -15.22 -17.29
C ASN A 304 -25.41 -14.65 -18.73
N ASN A 305 -24.56 -13.66 -19.00
CA ASN A 305 -24.45 -13.00 -20.31
C ASN A 305 -23.20 -13.46 -21.08
N GLY A 306 -22.44 -14.44 -20.56
CA GLY A 306 -21.22 -14.92 -21.17
C GLY A 306 -19.98 -14.07 -20.88
N ASN A 307 -20.06 -13.08 -19.97
CA ASN A 307 -18.92 -12.25 -19.61
C ASN A 307 -18.11 -12.89 -18.49
N LEU A 308 -16.79 -12.80 -18.58
CA LEU A 308 -15.88 -13.22 -17.50
C LEU A 308 -15.90 -12.18 -16.37
N VAL A 309 -16.34 -12.61 -15.18
CA VAL A 309 -16.38 -11.77 -13.98
C VAL A 309 -15.42 -12.29 -12.93
N SER A 310 -14.67 -11.38 -12.29
CA SER A 310 -13.80 -11.73 -11.19
C SER A 310 -14.56 -11.85 -9.88
N VAL A 311 -14.28 -12.91 -9.11
CA VAL A 311 -14.89 -13.17 -7.82
C VAL A 311 -13.82 -13.19 -6.75
N PRO A 312 -13.88 -12.31 -5.74
CA PRO A 312 -12.93 -12.32 -4.64
C PRO A 312 -13.04 -13.62 -3.83
N ARG A 313 -11.92 -14.23 -3.46
CA ARG A 313 -11.86 -15.54 -2.83
C ARG A 313 -11.19 -15.55 -1.46
N GLY A 314 -10.32 -14.60 -1.19
CA GLY A 314 -9.61 -14.52 0.09
C GLY A 314 -8.40 -13.60 0.02
N PHE A 315 -7.69 -13.57 1.13
CA PHE A 315 -6.46 -12.79 1.27
C PHE A 315 -5.30 -13.70 1.62
N LEU A 316 -4.13 -13.30 1.15
CA LEU A 316 -2.85 -13.96 1.40
C LEU A 316 -1.78 -12.91 1.71
N ARG A 317 -0.71 -13.36 2.39
CA ARG A 317 0.48 -12.54 2.66
C ARG A 317 1.71 -13.22 2.08
N ALA A 318 2.64 -12.42 1.58
CA ALA A 318 3.96 -12.88 1.18
C ALA A 318 4.74 -13.36 2.41
N THR A 319 5.29 -14.57 2.35
CA THR A 319 6.03 -15.20 3.45
C THR A 319 7.48 -15.43 3.13
N GLU A 320 7.80 -15.66 1.86
CA GLU A 320 9.16 -15.78 1.34
C GLU A 320 9.24 -15.05 0.01
N VAL A 321 10.07 -14.03 -0.06
CA VAL A 321 10.18 -13.15 -1.23
C VAL A 321 11.42 -13.52 -2.03
N SER A 322 11.21 -13.89 -3.28
CA SER A 322 12.30 -14.19 -4.22
C SER A 322 13.06 -12.93 -4.59
N SER A 323 14.39 -13.01 -4.57
CA SER A 323 15.27 -11.96 -5.06
C SER A 323 15.48 -12.14 -6.56
N ASN A 324 14.68 -11.43 -7.35
CA ASN A 324 14.74 -11.50 -8.82
C ASN A 324 15.40 -10.26 -9.46
N THR A 325 16.01 -9.39 -8.66
CA THR A 325 16.76 -8.21 -9.11
C THR A 325 17.95 -8.65 -9.99
N GLY A 326 18.03 -8.10 -11.21
CA GLY A 326 19.09 -8.43 -12.15
C GLY A 326 18.96 -9.79 -12.85
N MET A 327 17.92 -10.56 -12.58
CA MET A 327 17.65 -11.82 -13.31
C MET A 327 17.06 -11.55 -14.68
N SER A 328 17.40 -12.42 -15.63
CA SER A 328 16.77 -12.42 -16.95
C SER A 328 15.29 -12.75 -16.84
N ILE A 329 14.51 -12.24 -17.79
CA ILE A 329 13.10 -12.61 -17.91
C ILE A 329 13.03 -14.15 -18.06
N GLY A 330 12.36 -14.81 -17.15
CA GLY A 330 12.21 -16.25 -17.22
C GLY A 330 12.89 -17.07 -16.13
N GLU A 331 13.87 -16.53 -15.46
CA GLU A 331 14.67 -17.24 -14.46
C GLU A 331 14.21 -17.00 -13.01
N THR A 332 13.11 -16.26 -12.83
CA THR A 332 12.64 -15.89 -11.50
C THR A 332 12.06 -17.08 -10.75
N GLU A 333 12.67 -17.42 -9.62
CA GLU A 333 12.03 -18.31 -8.65
C GLU A 333 10.77 -17.64 -8.10
N PRO A 334 9.66 -18.38 -7.96
CA PRO A 334 8.43 -17.81 -7.46
C PRO A 334 8.52 -17.50 -5.95
N SER A 335 7.95 -16.38 -5.53
CA SER A 335 7.75 -16.07 -4.11
C SER A 335 6.64 -16.93 -3.49
N GLU A 336 6.74 -17.19 -2.18
CA GLU A 336 5.75 -17.96 -1.44
C GLU A 336 4.78 -17.06 -0.68
N PHE A 337 3.55 -17.56 -0.59
CA PHE A 337 2.45 -16.86 0.08
C PHE A 337 1.72 -17.79 1.05
N TYR A 338 1.13 -17.23 2.08
CA TYR A 338 0.24 -17.91 3.00
C TYR A 338 -1.16 -17.33 2.96
N GLN A 339 -2.18 -18.18 2.78
CA GLN A 339 -3.58 -17.75 2.79
C GLN A 339 -4.04 -17.48 4.22
N ILE A 340 -4.39 -16.22 4.52
CA ILE A 340 -4.80 -15.76 5.85
C ILE A 340 -6.32 -15.70 6.03
N SER A 341 -7.10 -15.69 4.95
CA SER A 341 -8.58 -15.70 5.01
C SER A 341 -9.21 -16.21 3.72
N GLY A 342 -10.51 -16.45 3.75
CA GLY A 342 -11.33 -16.84 2.61
C GLY A 342 -12.01 -18.20 2.76
N LEU A 343 -13.19 -18.35 2.14
CA LEU A 343 -14.00 -19.57 2.25
C LEU A 343 -13.44 -20.74 1.42
N ALA A 344 -12.80 -20.44 0.29
CA ALA A 344 -12.18 -21.44 -0.58
C ALA A 344 -10.66 -21.42 -0.45
N ASN A 345 -10.01 -22.57 -0.72
CA ASN A 345 -8.55 -22.59 -0.93
C ASN A 345 -8.24 -21.86 -2.23
N ILE A 346 -7.21 -21.02 -2.18
CA ILE A 346 -6.67 -20.39 -3.39
C ILE A 346 -6.04 -21.48 -4.26
N ASP A 347 -6.26 -21.41 -5.56
CA ASP A 347 -5.84 -22.44 -6.51
C ASP A 347 -4.97 -21.85 -7.63
N GLU A 348 -4.26 -22.74 -8.35
CA GLU A 348 -3.49 -22.36 -9.54
C GLU A 348 -4.38 -21.71 -10.60
N GLY A 349 -3.83 -20.75 -11.32
CA GLY A 349 -4.56 -20.00 -12.34
C GLY A 349 -5.43 -18.87 -11.81
N TRP A 350 -5.59 -18.73 -10.48
CA TRP A 350 -6.27 -17.58 -9.91
C TRP A 350 -5.35 -16.36 -9.92
N THR A 351 -5.92 -15.19 -10.07
CA THR A 351 -5.15 -13.94 -10.01
C THR A 351 -5.09 -13.42 -8.59
N ILE A 352 -3.91 -13.02 -8.16
CA ILE A 352 -3.71 -12.28 -6.92
C ILE A 352 -3.32 -10.85 -7.25
N LYS A 353 -3.94 -9.89 -6.56
CA LYS A 353 -3.66 -8.46 -6.69
C LYS A 353 -3.17 -7.91 -5.37
N GLN A 354 -2.18 -7.03 -5.44
CA GLN A 354 -1.71 -6.31 -4.26
C GLN A 354 -2.89 -5.57 -3.61
N SER A 355 -2.95 -5.60 -2.29
CA SER A 355 -4.00 -4.95 -1.51
C SER A 355 -3.35 -4.08 -0.45
N ASN A 356 -3.75 -2.81 -0.41
CA ASN A 356 -3.24 -1.89 0.59
C ASN A 356 -3.41 -2.45 2.00
N ASP A 357 -2.34 -2.36 2.78
CA ASP A 357 -2.26 -2.91 4.12
C ASP A 357 -1.47 -1.95 5.02
N LEU A 358 -2.10 -1.51 6.10
CA LEU A 358 -1.43 -0.72 7.12
C LEU A 358 -0.72 -1.61 8.16
N GLY A 359 -0.91 -2.92 8.10
CA GLY A 359 -0.45 -3.84 9.13
C GLY A 359 -1.08 -3.60 10.49
N LEU A 360 -2.20 -2.88 10.53
CA LEU A 360 -2.88 -2.41 11.73
C LEU A 360 -4.13 -3.23 12.01
N GLY A 361 -4.24 -3.80 13.19
CA GLY A 361 -5.46 -4.39 13.71
C GLY A 361 -5.98 -3.60 14.91
N VAL A 362 -7.26 -3.24 14.87
CA VAL A 362 -7.96 -2.60 15.99
C VAL A 362 -8.98 -3.55 16.55
N MET A 363 -8.93 -3.75 17.85
CA MET A 363 -9.81 -4.67 18.58
C MET A 363 -10.64 -3.88 19.60
N ALA A 364 -11.90 -4.24 19.71
CA ALA A 364 -12.78 -3.75 20.76
C ALA A 364 -13.48 -4.93 21.42
N GLY A 365 -13.56 -4.92 22.75
CA GLY A 365 -14.14 -6.03 23.46
C GLY A 365 -14.42 -5.74 24.93
N ILE A 366 -14.90 -6.77 25.58
CA ILE A 366 -15.16 -6.79 27.01
C ILE A 366 -14.14 -7.73 27.65
N LYS A 367 -13.46 -7.26 28.70
CA LYS A 367 -12.53 -8.08 29.49
C LYS A 367 -12.89 -8.08 30.98
N THR A 368 -12.37 -9.02 31.71
CA THR A 368 -12.34 -8.93 33.17
C THR A 368 -11.39 -7.78 33.55
N GLY A 369 -11.89 -6.81 34.31
CA GLY A 369 -11.08 -5.66 34.72
C GLY A 369 -10.14 -6.02 35.87
N SER A 370 -9.17 -5.13 36.13
CA SER A 370 -8.19 -5.24 37.19
C SER A 370 -8.81 -5.38 38.59
N MET A 371 -10.04 -4.95 38.77
CA MET A 371 -10.79 -5.09 40.02
C MET A 371 -11.78 -6.28 40.02
N GLY A 372 -11.62 -7.25 39.12
CA GLY A 372 -12.45 -8.44 38.99
C GLY A 372 -13.86 -8.16 38.45
N LYS A 373 -14.09 -6.99 37.83
CA LYS A 373 -15.33 -6.58 37.18
C LYS A 373 -15.14 -6.49 35.67
N LEU A 374 -16.22 -6.26 34.94
CA LEU A 374 -16.17 -6.08 33.50
C LEU A 374 -15.54 -4.72 33.14
N ALA A 375 -14.64 -4.75 32.18
CA ALA A 375 -14.01 -3.58 31.57
C ALA A 375 -14.29 -3.52 30.06
N LEU A 376 -14.38 -2.32 29.52
CA LEU A 376 -14.30 -2.09 28.07
C LEU A 376 -12.81 -2.02 27.70
N ALA A 377 -12.40 -2.79 26.70
CA ALA A 377 -11.03 -2.85 26.23
C ALA A 377 -10.93 -2.48 24.77
N VAL A 378 -9.89 -1.72 24.42
CA VAL A 378 -9.46 -1.43 23.06
C VAL A 378 -8.00 -1.85 22.96
N ASP A 379 -7.73 -2.75 22.03
CA ASP A 379 -6.37 -3.18 21.72
C ASP A 379 -6.02 -2.82 20.29
N ILE A 380 -4.73 -2.62 20.07
CA ILE A 380 -4.17 -2.35 18.75
C ILE A 380 -3.01 -3.32 18.56
N ASP A 381 -2.95 -4.00 17.42
CA ASP A 381 -1.78 -4.75 17.00
C ASP A 381 -1.20 -4.16 15.70
N PHE A 382 0.13 -4.10 15.63
CA PHE A 382 0.89 -3.76 14.44
C PHE A 382 1.68 -4.97 13.99
N LEU A 383 1.51 -5.34 12.73
CA LEU A 383 2.30 -6.39 12.10
C LEU A 383 3.76 -5.92 11.97
N MET A 384 4.68 -6.72 12.52
CA MET A 384 6.13 -6.43 12.47
C MET A 384 6.85 -7.29 11.44
N ASP A 385 6.47 -8.57 11.35
CA ASP A 385 7.15 -9.52 10.50
C ASP A 385 6.23 -10.70 10.17
N VAL A 386 6.44 -11.31 8.99
CA VAL A 386 5.73 -12.51 8.52
C VAL A 386 6.77 -13.55 8.14
N LYS A 387 6.60 -14.77 8.61
CA LYS A 387 7.53 -15.89 8.36
C LYS A 387 6.88 -16.99 7.53
N THR A 388 7.72 -17.79 6.93
CA THR A 388 7.33 -19.01 6.21
C THR A 388 6.35 -19.84 7.05
N GLY A 389 5.31 -20.39 6.42
CA GLY A 389 4.25 -21.11 7.13
C GLY A 389 3.18 -20.22 7.78
N GLY A 390 3.21 -18.91 7.56
CA GLY A 390 2.15 -17.99 7.98
C GLY A 390 2.20 -17.57 9.45
N SER A 391 3.31 -17.76 10.14
CA SER A 391 3.49 -17.17 11.48
C SER A 391 3.83 -15.69 11.38
N MET A 392 3.26 -14.88 12.29
CA MET A 392 3.35 -13.43 12.24
C MET A 392 3.69 -12.86 13.61
N SER A 393 4.54 -11.85 13.67
CA SER A 393 4.85 -11.13 14.91
C SER A 393 4.18 -9.77 14.94
N TYR A 394 3.76 -9.37 16.14
CA TYR A 394 3.00 -8.14 16.37
C TYR A 394 3.54 -7.34 17.55
N ALA A 395 3.62 -6.03 17.39
CA ALA A 395 3.66 -5.11 18.52
C ALA A 395 2.23 -4.87 19.00
N LEU A 396 2.01 -4.92 20.30
CA LEU A 396 0.70 -4.83 20.92
C LEU A 396 0.58 -3.59 21.79
N PHE A 397 -0.59 -2.96 21.74
CA PHE A 397 -1.00 -1.88 22.62
C PHE A 397 -2.38 -2.22 23.16
N SER A 398 -2.59 -2.02 24.45
CA SER A 398 -3.88 -2.30 25.10
C SER A 398 -4.27 -1.15 26.01
N GLY A 399 -5.55 -0.82 26.01
CA GLY A 399 -6.16 0.09 26.96
C GLY A 399 -7.50 -0.46 27.43
N SER A 400 -7.79 -0.36 28.73
CA SER A 400 -9.12 -0.73 29.23
C SER A 400 -9.60 0.17 30.33
N LEU A 401 -10.92 0.29 30.43
CA LEU A 401 -11.63 1.06 31.44
C LEU A 401 -12.64 0.15 32.13
N ASP A 402 -12.48 -0.03 33.44
CA ASP A 402 -13.42 -0.83 34.23
C ASP A 402 -14.80 -0.16 34.31
N LEU A 403 -15.83 -0.97 34.13
CA LEU A 403 -17.22 -0.53 34.25
C LEU A 403 -17.69 -0.61 35.70
N LYS A 404 -18.51 0.37 36.12
CA LYS A 404 -19.21 0.38 37.42
C LYS A 404 -18.29 0.35 38.65
N GLN A 405 -17.42 1.31 38.78
CA GLN A 405 -16.81 1.63 40.08
C GLN A 405 -17.44 2.90 40.64
N ALA A 406 -18.00 2.81 41.84
CA ALA A 406 -18.64 3.98 42.48
C ALA A 406 -17.64 5.01 43.00
N LYS A 407 -16.40 4.58 43.30
CA LYS A 407 -15.40 5.42 43.97
C LYS A 407 -14.14 5.66 43.14
N TYR A 408 -13.86 4.82 42.13
CA TYR A 408 -12.61 4.84 41.36
C TYR A 408 -12.90 4.82 39.87
N VAL A 409 -11.95 5.33 39.08
CA VAL A 409 -11.90 5.18 37.62
C VAL A 409 -10.64 4.36 37.29
N PRO A 410 -10.73 3.03 37.22
CA PRO A 410 -9.60 2.17 36.91
C PRO A 410 -9.35 2.17 35.43
N LEU A 411 -8.09 2.43 35.06
CA LEU A 411 -7.59 2.41 33.71
C LEU A 411 -6.40 1.46 33.64
N PHE A 412 -6.33 0.67 32.60
CA PHE A 412 -5.16 -0.11 32.25
C PHE A 412 -4.57 0.39 30.93
N PHE A 413 -3.25 0.49 30.87
CA PHE A 413 -2.48 0.73 29.66
C PHE A 413 -1.32 -0.24 29.59
N GLY A 414 -1.14 -0.91 28.45
CA GLY A 414 -0.06 -1.86 28.27
C GLY A 414 0.50 -1.85 26.86
N ILE A 415 1.78 -2.22 26.76
CA ILE A 415 2.49 -2.48 25.52
C ILE A 415 3.06 -3.89 25.57
N GLY A 416 3.21 -4.55 24.44
CA GLY A 416 3.68 -5.92 24.42
C GLY A 416 4.06 -6.44 23.05
N TYR A 417 4.32 -7.72 23.04
CA TYR A 417 4.67 -8.49 21.84
C TYR A 417 3.84 -9.77 21.77
N GLY A 418 3.40 -10.11 20.57
CA GLY A 418 2.67 -11.33 20.29
C GLY A 418 3.21 -12.06 19.08
N TYR A 419 3.13 -13.39 19.11
CA TYR A 419 3.53 -14.26 18.01
C TYR A 419 2.35 -15.09 17.54
N GLY A 420 1.75 -14.68 16.41
CA GLY A 420 0.56 -15.31 15.83
C GLY A 420 0.92 -16.54 15.02
N LEU A 421 0.28 -17.65 15.33
CA LEU A 421 0.37 -18.91 14.60
C LEU A 421 -0.95 -19.13 13.86
N HIS A 422 -0.92 -19.07 12.55
CA HIS A 422 -2.09 -19.39 11.73
C HIS A 422 -2.17 -20.91 11.55
N LEU A 423 -3.01 -21.57 12.33
CA LEU A 423 -3.25 -23.02 12.22
C LEU A 423 -4.07 -23.36 10.96
N SER A 424 -4.79 -22.39 10.44
CA SER A 424 -5.50 -22.45 9.16
C SER A 424 -5.88 -21.02 8.72
N ARG A 425 -6.39 -20.88 7.50
CA ARG A 425 -6.95 -19.61 7.02
C ARG A 425 -8.12 -19.05 7.86
N PHE A 426 -8.68 -19.86 8.76
CA PHE A 426 -9.79 -19.47 9.63
C PHE A 426 -9.35 -19.18 11.06
N PHE A 427 -8.24 -19.77 11.51
CA PHE A 427 -7.93 -19.84 12.93
C PHE A 427 -6.49 -19.41 13.23
N GLU A 428 -6.35 -18.39 14.07
CA GLU A 428 -5.08 -17.89 14.59
C GLU A 428 -5.01 -18.13 16.09
N VAL A 429 -3.85 -18.60 16.58
CA VAL A 429 -3.52 -18.62 18.01
C VAL A 429 -2.27 -17.77 18.22
N MET A 430 -2.32 -16.84 19.18
CA MET A 430 -1.24 -15.92 19.45
C MET A 430 -0.89 -15.92 20.95
N PRO A 431 0.17 -16.61 21.38
CA PRO A 431 0.79 -16.33 22.66
C PRO A 431 1.36 -14.90 22.66
N TYR A 432 1.21 -14.21 23.77
CA TYR A 432 1.69 -12.83 23.91
C TYR A 432 2.13 -12.54 25.35
N ALA A 433 2.91 -11.49 25.51
CA ALA A 433 3.25 -10.91 26.81
C ALA A 433 3.19 -9.39 26.71
N MET A 434 2.61 -8.77 27.73
CA MET A 434 2.50 -7.32 27.85
C MET A 434 3.04 -6.84 29.20
N ILE A 435 3.59 -5.64 29.20
CA ILE A 435 3.90 -4.87 30.39
C ILE A 435 3.00 -3.64 30.39
N GLY A 436 2.35 -3.36 31.52
CA GLY A 436 1.40 -2.28 31.61
C GLY A 436 1.33 -1.65 32.98
N MET A 437 0.43 -0.72 33.14
CA MET A 437 0.12 -0.06 34.38
C MET A 437 -1.39 -0.04 34.61
N ASP A 438 -1.81 -0.53 35.76
CA ASP A 438 -3.11 -0.20 36.32
C ASP A 438 -3.04 1.17 36.99
N HIS A 439 -3.97 2.04 36.62
CA HIS A 439 -4.08 3.38 37.17
C HIS A 439 -5.47 3.62 37.72
N ILE A 440 -5.54 4.10 38.96
CA ILE A 440 -6.79 4.49 39.60
C ILE A 440 -6.74 5.96 40.00
N GLY A 441 -7.88 6.63 39.80
CA GLY A 441 -8.12 7.96 40.28
C GLY A 441 -9.36 7.99 41.18
N TYR A 442 -9.25 8.59 42.35
CA TYR A 442 -10.39 8.74 43.26
C TYR A 442 -10.34 10.06 44.01
N SER A 443 -11.52 10.55 44.43
CA SER A 443 -11.61 11.72 45.29
C SER A 443 -11.57 11.26 46.74
N SER A 444 -10.60 11.79 47.48
CA SER A 444 -10.47 11.57 48.95
C SER A 444 -10.72 12.89 49.65
N THR A 445 -11.56 12.87 50.71
CA THR A 445 -11.79 14.03 51.53
C THR A 445 -10.95 13.86 52.82
N ASP A 446 -9.90 14.64 52.91
CA ASP A 446 -9.05 14.69 54.10
C ASP A 446 -9.09 16.12 54.67
N ASN A 447 -9.34 16.23 56.01
CA ASN A 447 -9.42 17.51 56.74
C ASN A 447 -10.31 18.58 56.04
N SER A 448 -11.51 18.19 55.57
CA SER A 448 -12.48 19.07 54.89
C SER A 448 -12.02 19.65 53.55
N LYS A 449 -10.99 19.07 52.91
CA LYS A 449 -10.57 19.42 51.56
C LYS A 449 -10.67 18.20 50.65
N ASP A 450 -11.38 18.31 49.57
CA ASP A 450 -11.41 17.31 48.51
C ASP A 450 -10.07 17.29 47.78
N ARG A 451 -9.40 16.14 47.83
CA ARG A 451 -8.13 15.90 47.15
C ARG A 451 -8.31 14.76 46.15
N PHE A 452 -7.92 14.98 44.90
CA PHE A 452 -7.88 13.93 43.89
C PHE A 452 -6.57 13.14 44.04
N VAL A 453 -6.69 11.85 44.35
CA VAL A 453 -5.56 10.94 44.55
C VAL A 453 -5.41 10.07 43.32
N ARG A 454 -4.17 9.84 42.88
CA ARG A 454 -3.82 8.95 41.78
C ARG A 454 -2.84 7.90 42.26
N GLU A 455 -3.15 6.65 41.96
CA GLU A 455 -2.30 5.52 42.31
C GLU A 455 -2.10 4.64 41.10
N SER A 456 -0.96 3.97 41.01
CA SER A 456 -0.61 3.13 39.87
C SER A 456 0.13 1.88 40.34
N ALA A 457 -0.11 0.77 39.63
CA ALA A 457 0.60 -0.47 39.84
C ALA A 457 1.12 -1.02 38.51
N LEU A 458 2.33 -1.55 38.50
CA LEU A 458 2.88 -2.27 37.36
C LEU A 458 2.16 -3.61 37.22
N VAL A 459 1.84 -3.98 35.96
CA VAL A 459 1.19 -5.24 35.59
C VAL A 459 2.01 -5.93 34.50
N LEU A 460 2.24 -7.22 34.68
CA LEU A 460 2.69 -8.12 33.61
C LEU A 460 1.51 -8.97 33.20
N GLU A 461 1.16 -8.95 31.90
CA GLU A 461 0.05 -9.69 31.34
C GLU A 461 0.53 -10.72 30.29
N PRO A 462 1.03 -11.90 30.70
CA PRO A 462 1.19 -13.02 29.79
C PRO A 462 -0.18 -13.63 29.45
N GLY A 463 -0.36 -14.02 28.17
CA GLY A 463 -1.64 -14.57 27.73
C GLY A 463 -1.58 -15.26 26.39
N VAL A 464 -2.74 -15.76 25.98
CA VAL A 464 -2.98 -16.36 24.66
C VAL A 464 -4.25 -15.77 24.06
N ARG A 465 -4.17 -15.34 22.81
CA ARG A 465 -5.32 -14.92 21.99
C ARG A 465 -5.63 -16.02 20.99
N ALA A 466 -6.89 -16.42 20.90
CA ALA A 466 -7.42 -17.21 19.80
C ALA A 466 -8.37 -16.33 18.98
N ALA A 467 -8.23 -16.35 17.66
CA ALA A 467 -9.05 -15.56 16.75
C ALA A 467 -9.57 -16.39 15.59
N VAL A 468 -10.81 -16.12 15.19
CA VAL A 468 -11.48 -16.75 14.05
C VAL A 468 -11.84 -15.71 13.01
N ASN A 469 -11.42 -15.92 11.77
CA ASN A 469 -11.83 -15.12 10.62
C ASN A 469 -13.28 -15.41 10.25
N VAL A 470 -14.17 -14.48 10.50
CA VAL A 470 -15.58 -14.56 10.07
C VAL A 470 -15.72 -14.09 8.63
N ALA A 471 -15.13 -12.96 8.34
CA ALA A 471 -14.97 -12.38 7.01
C ALA A 471 -13.78 -11.41 7.06
N TYR A 472 -12.95 -11.37 6.03
CA TYR A 472 -11.93 -10.34 5.99
C TYR A 472 -12.59 -8.95 5.76
N PRO A 473 -12.28 -7.93 6.55
CA PRO A 473 -11.20 -7.83 7.56
C PRO A 473 -11.62 -8.16 9.02
N LEU A 474 -12.77 -8.81 9.24
CA LEU A 474 -13.38 -9.00 10.56
C LEU A 474 -13.03 -10.36 11.17
N GLN A 475 -12.52 -10.32 12.41
CA GLN A 475 -12.26 -11.49 13.24
C GLN A 475 -13.04 -11.40 14.57
N VAL A 476 -13.45 -12.55 15.09
CA VAL A 476 -13.88 -12.70 16.48
C VAL A 476 -12.70 -13.25 17.27
N PHE A 477 -12.39 -12.69 18.43
CA PHE A 477 -11.31 -13.17 19.26
C PHE A 477 -11.71 -13.41 20.71
N VAL A 478 -10.95 -14.28 21.35
CA VAL A 478 -10.93 -14.50 22.80
C VAL A 478 -9.49 -14.47 23.27
N LYS A 479 -9.20 -13.75 24.35
CA LYS A 479 -7.93 -13.78 25.09
C LYS A 479 -8.13 -14.43 26.43
N ALA A 480 -7.15 -15.24 26.85
CA ALA A 480 -7.00 -15.71 28.21
C ALA A 480 -5.63 -15.23 28.71
N PHE A 481 -5.59 -14.59 29.87
CA PHE A 481 -4.38 -13.95 30.37
C PHE A 481 -4.31 -14.04 31.91
N VAL A 482 -3.14 -13.72 32.42
CA VAL A 482 -2.91 -13.55 33.85
C VAL A 482 -2.43 -12.12 34.08
N ASP A 483 -3.17 -11.35 34.86
CA ASP A 483 -2.69 -10.09 35.39
C ASP A 483 -1.80 -10.39 36.61
N TRP A 484 -0.51 -10.14 36.47
CA TRP A 484 0.45 -10.35 37.54
C TRP A 484 1.06 -9.03 37.97
N ASN A 485 0.82 -8.69 39.25
CA ASN A 485 1.37 -7.49 39.90
C ASN A 485 2.55 -7.88 40.79
N PRO A 486 3.80 -7.88 40.29
CA PRO A 486 4.97 -8.33 41.08
C PRO A 486 5.34 -7.30 42.15
N GLU A 487 5.13 -7.63 43.42
CA GLU A 487 5.39 -6.76 44.57
C GLU A 487 6.85 -6.27 44.65
N PHE A 488 7.80 -7.13 44.26
CA PHE A 488 9.23 -6.83 44.34
C PHE A 488 9.70 -5.72 43.40
N ILE A 489 8.89 -5.35 42.38
CA ILE A 489 9.22 -4.29 41.43
C ILE A 489 8.54 -2.97 41.80
N GLN A 490 7.43 -3.00 42.49
CA GLN A 490 6.48 -1.88 42.61
C GLN A 490 6.83 -0.85 43.72
N GLY A 491 7.57 -1.25 44.73
CA GLY A 491 7.93 -0.36 45.81
C GLY A 491 6.72 0.22 46.57
N SER A 492 6.83 1.46 47.01
CA SER A 492 5.83 2.13 47.86
C SER A 492 4.50 2.42 47.13
N LEU A 493 4.53 2.64 45.80
CA LEU A 493 3.32 2.92 45.00
C LEU A 493 2.39 1.71 44.98
N TYR A 494 2.94 0.50 44.84
CA TYR A 494 2.13 -0.72 44.84
C TYR A 494 1.48 -0.97 46.19
N LYS A 495 2.19 -0.70 47.29
CA LYS A 495 1.64 -0.86 48.62
C LYS A 495 0.39 -0.02 48.81
N LEU A 496 0.44 1.24 48.43
CA LEU A 496 -0.69 2.16 48.51
C LEU A 496 -1.85 1.71 47.58
N TYR A 497 -1.54 1.30 46.36
CA TYR A 497 -2.52 0.75 45.42
C TYR A 497 -3.22 -0.49 45.99
N ASN A 498 -2.47 -1.44 46.52
CA ASN A 498 -3.00 -2.68 47.09
C ASN A 498 -3.84 -2.45 48.36
N GLU A 499 -3.47 -1.49 49.20
CA GLU A 499 -4.23 -1.07 50.39
C GLU A 499 -5.58 -0.44 49.97
N THR A 500 -5.59 0.35 48.90
CA THR A 500 -6.79 1.05 48.42
C THR A 500 -7.74 0.16 47.63
N VAL A 501 -7.23 -0.67 46.74
CA VAL A 501 -8.01 -1.46 45.76
C VAL A 501 -8.18 -2.89 46.23
N GLY A 502 -7.24 -3.41 47.02
CA GLY A 502 -7.19 -4.82 47.41
C GLY A 502 -6.93 -5.75 46.21
N HIS A 503 -6.32 -5.23 45.15
CA HIS A 503 -6.07 -5.99 43.91
C HIS A 503 -5.06 -7.09 44.13
N LYS A 504 -5.30 -8.21 43.53
CA LYS A 504 -4.40 -9.36 43.50
C LYS A 504 -4.24 -9.86 42.09
N SER A 505 -3.06 -10.41 41.80
CA SER A 505 -2.83 -11.14 40.56
C SER A 505 -3.93 -12.18 40.32
N GLY A 506 -4.41 -12.27 39.10
CA GLY A 506 -5.54 -13.12 38.78
C GLY A 506 -5.61 -13.52 37.31
N PHE A 507 -6.45 -14.53 37.05
CA PHE A 507 -6.77 -14.96 35.68
C PHE A 507 -7.87 -14.07 35.10
N GLY A 508 -7.68 -13.67 33.86
CA GLY A 508 -8.61 -12.85 33.11
C GLY A 508 -9.00 -13.43 31.75
N LEU A 509 -10.15 -13.00 31.30
CA LEU A 509 -10.68 -13.30 29.97
C LEU A 509 -11.09 -12.01 29.27
N GLN A 510 -10.89 -11.97 27.95
CA GLN A 510 -11.39 -10.92 27.07
C GLN A 510 -12.00 -11.53 25.81
N ALA A 511 -13.09 -10.98 25.34
CA ALA A 511 -13.70 -11.36 24.07
C ALA A 511 -14.17 -10.13 23.30
N GLY A 512 -14.09 -10.18 21.99
CA GLY A 512 -14.45 -9.03 21.17
C GLY A 512 -14.28 -9.26 19.66
N LEU A 513 -14.26 -8.15 18.95
CA LEU A 513 -14.11 -8.08 17.51
C LEU A 513 -12.79 -7.40 17.17
N LYS A 514 -12.10 -7.89 16.15
CA LYS A 514 -10.91 -7.29 15.56
C LYS A 514 -11.21 -6.90 14.12
N TRP A 515 -10.81 -5.69 13.76
CA TRP A 515 -10.83 -5.18 12.40
C TRP A 515 -9.40 -4.92 11.92
N THR A 516 -9.04 -5.46 10.74
CA THR A 516 -7.70 -5.30 10.14
C THR A 516 -7.78 -4.33 8.96
N PHE A 517 -6.86 -3.35 8.93
CA PHE A 517 -6.78 -2.27 7.95
C PHE A 517 -5.66 -2.51 6.95
#